data_45daed9a6789ed49c440aac932a54149
#
_entry.id   45daed9a6789ed49c440aac932a54149
#
_cell.length_a   1.000
_cell.length_b   1.000
_cell.length_c   1.000
_cell.angle_alpha   90.00
_cell.angle_beta   90.00
_cell.angle_gamma   90.00
#
_symmetry.space_group_name_H-M   'P 1'
#
loop_
_entity.id
_entity.type
_entity.pdbx_description
1 polymer ?
#
loop_
_entity_poly.entity_id
_entity_poly.type
_entity_poly.pdbx_seq_one_letter_code
_entity_poly.pdbx_strand_id
1 'polypeptide(L)'
;MRYFIYLSYNGKNYCGWQVQNNANSVQNELQKALSTVLKSDIQIVGAGRTDTGVHAKLMVAHFYFDSKIVDLQTLTKKLNGFLPKDIAIYKIIEVKNNAHARFDAVKRTYEYHLIQEKSPFLEGLACKFYRFLDFEKMNLAAKYLFDYQDFTSFSKLHTDVKTNNCTIFRAEWQKRGEIWVFTIQANRFLRDMVRAIVGTLFLVGENKISIDDFRKIIEEKNRCKAGSSAPSEGLYLVDIEYNNEVFGNEENFK
;
A
#
# COMPACT_ATOMS: atom_id res chain seq x y z
N MET A 1 1.01 15.99 21.79
CA MET A 1 2.04 16.02 20.73
C MET A 1 1.72 14.95 19.71
N ARG A 2 2.08 15.15 18.44
CA ARG A 2 1.80 14.17 17.39
C ARG A 2 3.06 13.47 16.95
N TYR A 3 2.93 12.17 16.70
CA TYR A 3 4.04 11.31 16.30
C TYR A 3 3.68 10.53 15.03
N PHE A 4 4.65 10.40 14.12
CA PHE A 4 4.59 9.45 13.03
C PHE A 4 5.33 8.18 13.44
N ILE A 5 4.73 7.04 13.13
CA ILE A 5 5.29 5.72 13.34
C ILE A 5 5.47 5.04 11.97
N TYR A 6 6.68 4.61 11.70
CA TYR A 6 7.10 3.93 10.45
C TYR A 6 7.22 2.45 10.73
N LEU A 7 6.48 1.64 9.99
CA LEU A 7 6.39 0.20 10.25
C LEU A 7 6.28 -0.60 8.96
N SER A 8 6.59 -1.89 9.06
CA SER A 8 6.30 -2.90 8.04
C SER A 8 5.44 -4.01 8.61
N TYR A 9 4.76 -4.74 7.73
CA TYR A 9 4.05 -5.94 8.10
C TYR A 9 3.88 -6.93 6.95
N ASN A 10 3.88 -8.21 7.30
CA ASN A 10 3.39 -9.27 6.44
C ASN A 10 1.88 -9.38 6.63
N GLY A 11 1.10 -9.05 5.59
CA GLY A 11 -0.35 -8.98 5.66
C GLY A 11 -1.08 -10.32 5.66
N LYS A 12 -0.38 -11.45 5.48
CA LYS A 12 -0.96 -12.78 5.28
C LYS A 12 -1.98 -13.17 6.35
N ASN A 13 -1.74 -12.79 7.61
CA ASN A 13 -2.57 -13.16 8.76
C ASN A 13 -3.57 -12.06 9.16
N TYR A 14 -3.74 -11.02 8.36
CA TYR A 14 -4.55 -9.85 8.70
C TYR A 14 -5.66 -9.59 7.69
N CYS A 15 -6.81 -9.15 8.18
CA CYS A 15 -7.92 -8.64 7.37
C CYS A 15 -7.64 -7.20 6.88
N GLY A 16 -6.38 -6.92 6.57
CA GLY A 16 -5.87 -5.62 6.13
C GLY A 16 -5.46 -4.70 7.28
N TRP A 17 -5.28 -3.42 6.94
CA TRP A 17 -4.86 -2.41 7.91
C TRP A 17 -5.95 -2.04 8.91
N GLN A 18 -7.15 -1.66 8.42
CA GLN A 18 -8.19 -1.00 9.20
C GLN A 18 -8.87 -1.93 10.20
N VAL A 19 -9.08 -1.45 11.43
CA VAL A 19 -9.91 -2.14 12.44
C VAL A 19 -11.30 -2.43 11.87
N GLN A 20 -11.76 -3.66 12.05
CA GLN A 20 -13.06 -4.15 11.67
C GLN A 20 -13.62 -5.01 12.80
N ASN A 21 -14.96 -5.07 12.91
CA ASN A 21 -15.59 -5.92 13.90
C ASN A 21 -15.24 -7.39 13.62
N ASN A 22 -14.81 -8.10 14.66
CA ASN A 22 -14.51 -9.54 14.64
C ASN A 22 -13.42 -9.97 13.64
N ALA A 23 -12.49 -9.08 13.28
CA ALA A 23 -11.41 -9.40 12.36
C ALA A 23 -10.06 -8.89 12.89
N ASN A 24 -9.01 -9.71 12.75
CA ASN A 24 -7.64 -9.30 13.08
C ASN A 24 -7.13 -8.28 12.07
N SER A 25 -6.58 -7.16 12.53
CA SER A 25 -6.04 -6.08 11.69
C SER A 25 -4.74 -5.53 12.26
N VAL A 26 -3.88 -5.04 11.38
CA VAL A 26 -2.59 -4.46 11.79
C VAL A 26 -2.78 -3.25 12.70
N GLN A 27 -3.77 -2.41 12.40
CA GLN A 27 -4.11 -1.24 13.22
C GLN A 27 -4.50 -1.64 14.64
N ASN A 28 -5.28 -2.71 14.81
CA ASN A 28 -5.70 -3.17 16.14
C ASN A 28 -4.51 -3.66 16.98
N GLU A 29 -3.59 -4.45 16.39
CA GLU A 29 -2.40 -4.93 17.08
C GLU A 29 -1.49 -3.76 17.50
N LEU A 30 -1.30 -2.78 16.62
CA LEU A 30 -0.50 -1.59 16.92
C LEU A 30 -1.14 -0.70 18.00
N GLN A 31 -2.48 -0.51 17.96
CA GLN A 31 -3.21 0.25 18.99
C GLN A 31 -3.09 -0.42 20.37
N LYS A 32 -3.27 -1.74 20.44
CA LYS A 32 -3.10 -2.50 21.68
C LYS A 32 -1.69 -2.34 22.24
N ALA A 33 -0.66 -2.51 21.41
CA ALA A 33 0.73 -2.38 21.83
C ALA A 33 1.03 -0.98 22.37
N LEU A 34 0.64 0.09 21.62
CA LEU A 34 0.82 1.48 22.05
C LEU A 34 0.08 1.78 23.35
N SER A 35 -1.19 1.39 23.46
CA SER A 35 -2.00 1.67 24.65
C SER A 35 -1.45 0.95 25.87
N THR A 36 -0.93 -0.27 25.72
CA THR A 36 -0.30 -1.02 26.81
C THR A 36 1.00 -0.36 27.29
N VAL A 37 1.88 0.01 26.35
CA VAL A 37 3.19 0.57 26.68
C VAL A 37 3.09 1.99 27.24
N LEU A 38 2.19 2.82 26.67
CA LEU A 38 1.98 4.20 27.09
C LEU A 38 0.97 4.35 28.23
N LYS A 39 0.29 3.26 28.62
CA LYS A 39 -0.75 3.22 29.68
C LYS A 39 -1.86 4.27 29.44
N SER A 40 -2.26 4.43 28.19
CA SER A 40 -3.27 5.38 27.75
C SER A 40 -4.01 4.82 26.55
N ASP A 41 -5.28 5.14 26.35
CA ASP A 41 -6.01 4.73 25.14
C ASP A 41 -5.46 5.51 23.93
N ILE A 42 -4.76 4.82 23.03
CA ILE A 42 -4.12 5.40 21.87
C ILE A 42 -4.85 4.99 20.59
N GLN A 43 -5.38 5.99 19.89
CA GLN A 43 -5.95 5.81 18.55
C GLN A 43 -4.91 6.15 17.50
N ILE A 44 -4.83 5.33 16.43
CA ILE A 44 -3.89 5.56 15.33
C ILE A 44 -4.62 5.71 14.00
N VAL A 45 -4.03 6.50 13.11
CA VAL A 45 -4.53 6.71 11.75
C VAL A 45 -3.42 6.42 10.76
N GLY A 46 -3.64 5.42 9.89
CA GLY A 46 -2.67 5.06 8.85
C GLY A 46 -2.70 5.99 7.64
N ALA A 47 -1.60 6.05 6.90
CA ALA A 47 -1.47 6.81 5.65
C ALA A 47 -2.37 6.27 4.51
N GLY A 48 -2.87 5.06 4.63
CA GLY A 48 -3.78 4.43 3.71
C GLY A 48 -4.39 3.17 4.31
N ARG A 49 -5.31 2.58 3.57
CA ARG A 49 -5.87 1.25 3.88
C ARG A 49 -5.24 0.24 2.95
N THR A 50 -4.90 -0.92 3.47
CA THR A 50 -4.56 -2.11 2.69
C THR A 50 -5.67 -3.13 2.86
N ASP A 51 -5.95 -3.89 1.80
CA ASP A 51 -6.94 -4.97 1.84
C ASP A 51 -6.38 -6.21 2.55
N THR A 52 -7.25 -7.19 2.82
CA THR A 52 -6.87 -8.49 3.39
C THR A 52 -5.73 -9.13 2.62
N GLY A 53 -4.69 -9.58 3.32
CA GLY A 53 -3.53 -10.26 2.74
C GLY A 53 -2.50 -9.35 2.06
N VAL A 54 -2.75 -8.05 1.93
CA VAL A 54 -1.81 -7.09 1.35
C VAL A 54 -0.71 -6.74 2.35
N HIS A 55 0.53 -6.72 1.90
CA HIS A 55 1.72 -6.43 2.70
C HIS A 55 2.08 -4.95 2.69
N ALA A 56 2.92 -4.53 3.63
CA ALA A 56 3.60 -3.25 3.57
C ALA A 56 5.07 -3.41 3.97
N LYS A 57 5.98 -2.97 3.10
CA LYS A 57 7.40 -2.76 3.44
C LYS A 57 7.57 -1.43 4.18
N LEU A 58 6.71 -0.46 3.87
CA LEU A 58 6.63 0.80 4.58
C LEU A 58 5.17 1.27 4.69
N MET A 59 4.65 1.28 5.91
CA MET A 59 3.43 1.97 6.29
C MET A 59 3.79 3.09 7.26
N VAL A 60 3.11 4.22 7.14
CA VAL A 60 3.19 5.31 8.12
C VAL A 60 1.84 5.49 8.77
N ALA A 61 1.83 5.62 10.09
CA ALA A 61 0.65 5.98 10.84
C ALA A 61 0.97 7.13 11.79
N HIS A 62 -0.04 7.86 12.23
CA HIS A 62 0.14 8.86 13.29
C HIS A 62 -0.72 8.54 14.50
N PHE A 63 -0.23 8.97 15.65
CA PHE A 63 -0.98 8.99 16.90
C PHE A 63 -0.71 10.29 17.65
N TYR A 64 -1.58 10.59 18.59
CA TYR A 64 -1.45 11.71 19.51
C TYR A 64 -1.16 11.18 20.92
N PHE A 65 -0.29 11.89 21.64
CA PHE A 65 -0.02 11.62 23.04
C PHE A 65 0.13 12.95 23.79
N ASP A 66 -0.48 13.07 24.98
CA ASP A 66 -0.57 14.34 25.71
C ASP A 66 0.78 14.85 26.20
N SER A 67 1.65 13.93 26.61
CA SER A 67 2.99 14.24 27.13
C SER A 67 4.07 14.03 26.08
N LYS A 68 5.18 14.77 26.19
CA LYS A 68 6.35 14.53 25.34
C LYS A 68 6.97 13.17 25.66
N ILE A 69 7.16 12.35 24.63
CA ILE A 69 7.89 11.09 24.75
C ILE A 69 9.38 11.39 24.61
N VAL A 70 10.11 11.26 25.70
CA VAL A 70 11.53 11.68 25.77
C VAL A 70 12.44 10.71 25.00
N ASP A 71 12.15 9.40 25.07
CA ASP A 71 12.98 8.35 24.46
C ASP A 71 12.17 7.51 23.46
N LEU A 72 12.14 7.98 22.21
CA LEU A 72 11.45 7.32 21.11
C LEU A 72 12.14 6.00 20.70
N GLN A 73 13.45 5.86 20.91
CA GLN A 73 14.16 4.61 20.59
C GLN A 73 13.77 3.50 21.56
N THR A 74 13.75 3.80 22.85
CA THR A 74 13.29 2.83 23.87
C THR A 74 11.81 2.48 23.67
N LEU A 75 10.96 3.45 23.31
CA LEU A 75 9.57 3.16 22.96
C LEU A 75 9.49 2.19 21.77
N THR A 76 10.24 2.46 20.69
CA THR A 76 10.30 1.59 19.50
C THR A 76 10.70 0.14 19.86
N LYS A 77 11.74 -0.02 20.68
CA LYS A 77 12.19 -1.35 21.14
C LYS A 77 11.13 -2.08 21.96
N LYS A 78 10.48 -1.37 22.91
CA LYS A 78 9.41 -1.95 23.75
C LYS A 78 8.22 -2.39 22.88
N LEU A 79 7.79 -1.55 21.93
CA LEU A 79 6.69 -1.90 21.04
C LEU A 79 7.00 -3.13 20.16
N ASN A 80 8.21 -3.21 19.60
CA ASN A 80 8.64 -4.39 18.84
C ASN A 80 8.70 -5.67 19.69
N GLY A 81 8.89 -5.56 20.99
CA GLY A 81 8.81 -6.70 21.91
C GLY A 81 7.36 -7.15 22.19
N PHE A 82 6.38 -6.28 22.03
CA PHE A 82 4.96 -6.58 22.21
C PHE A 82 4.27 -7.06 20.93
N LEU A 83 4.72 -6.56 19.79
CA LEU A 83 4.08 -6.82 18.50
C LEU A 83 4.32 -8.26 18.04
N PRO A 84 3.38 -8.86 17.29
CA PRO A 84 3.58 -10.11 16.59
C PRO A 84 4.79 -10.03 15.64
N LYS A 85 5.43 -11.18 15.38
CA LYS A 85 6.66 -11.29 14.55
C LYS A 85 6.49 -10.79 13.11
N ASP A 86 5.28 -10.67 12.64
CA ASP A 86 4.91 -10.22 11.30
C ASP A 86 4.62 -8.71 11.22
N ILE A 87 4.83 -7.96 12.33
CA ILE A 87 4.78 -6.48 12.37
C ILE A 87 6.07 -5.97 13.01
N ALA A 88 6.75 -5.01 12.36
CA ALA A 88 7.95 -4.38 12.88
C ALA A 88 7.89 -2.86 12.74
N ILE A 89 8.27 -2.13 13.80
CA ILE A 89 8.41 -0.68 13.81
C ILE A 89 9.88 -0.33 13.57
N TYR A 90 10.13 0.55 12.60
CA TYR A 90 11.47 1.03 12.29
C TYR A 90 11.87 2.24 13.10
N LYS A 91 10.95 3.22 13.17
CA LYS A 91 11.16 4.47 13.91
C LYS A 91 9.85 5.13 14.28
N ILE A 92 9.92 5.95 15.32
CA ILE A 92 8.88 6.90 15.71
C ILE A 92 9.53 8.28 15.73
N ILE A 93 8.86 9.28 15.18
CA ILE A 93 9.35 10.66 15.15
C ILE A 93 8.26 11.62 15.58
N GLU A 94 8.65 12.69 16.25
CA GLU A 94 7.75 13.81 16.53
C GLU A 94 7.53 14.63 15.24
N VAL A 95 6.29 15.03 15.01
CA VAL A 95 5.89 15.83 13.84
C VAL A 95 5.06 17.04 14.29
N LYS A 96 4.75 17.95 13.39
CA LYS A 96 3.84 19.06 13.70
C LYS A 96 2.50 18.53 14.23
N ASN A 97 1.91 19.23 15.19
CA ASN A 97 0.66 18.78 15.85
C ASN A 97 -0.52 18.62 14.89
N ASN A 98 -0.53 19.32 13.77
CA ASN A 98 -1.54 19.21 12.72
C ASN A 98 -1.18 18.21 11.62
N ALA A 99 0.01 17.60 11.64
CA ALA A 99 0.45 16.63 10.64
C ALA A 99 -0.48 15.41 10.57
N HIS A 100 -0.82 14.97 9.38
CA HIS A 100 -1.77 13.88 9.15
C HIS A 100 -1.20 12.83 8.20
N ALA A 101 -0.92 11.62 8.69
CA ALA A 101 -0.27 10.56 7.89
C ALA A 101 -0.95 10.29 6.53
N ARG A 102 -2.28 10.41 6.43
CA ARG A 102 -3.01 10.15 5.18
C ARG A 102 -3.09 11.35 4.25
N PHE A 103 -3.40 12.54 4.80
CA PHE A 103 -3.74 13.70 3.98
C PHE A 103 -2.52 14.49 3.54
N ASP A 104 -1.44 14.45 4.30
CA ASP A 104 -0.19 15.15 3.95
C ASP A 104 0.76 14.27 3.11
N ALA A 105 0.42 13.01 2.89
CA ALA A 105 1.18 12.15 1.99
C ALA A 105 0.96 12.58 0.53
N VAL A 106 2.05 12.92 -0.16
CA VAL A 106 2.06 13.44 -1.53
C VAL A 106 2.16 12.34 -2.58
N LYS A 107 2.83 11.22 -2.25
CA LYS A 107 2.93 10.04 -3.14
C LYS A 107 2.87 8.74 -2.35
N ARG A 108 2.44 7.69 -2.99
CA ARG A 108 2.51 6.30 -2.52
C ARG A 108 3.04 5.45 -3.65
N THR A 109 3.90 4.50 -3.30
CA THR A 109 4.43 3.52 -4.25
C THR A 109 4.02 2.12 -3.81
N TYR A 110 3.47 1.37 -4.76
CA TYR A 110 3.18 -0.04 -4.59
C TYR A 110 4.05 -0.88 -5.52
N GLU A 111 4.40 -2.06 -5.06
CA GLU A 111 4.96 -3.13 -5.88
C GLU A 111 4.00 -4.31 -5.90
N TYR A 112 3.84 -4.92 -7.08
CA TYR A 112 3.15 -6.20 -7.22
C TYR A 112 4.16 -7.27 -7.65
N HIS A 113 4.35 -8.26 -6.80
CA HIS A 113 5.31 -9.34 -7.00
C HIS A 113 4.62 -10.55 -7.63
N LEU A 114 5.21 -11.08 -8.70
CA LEU A 114 4.72 -12.23 -9.45
C LEU A 114 5.83 -13.23 -9.71
N ILE A 115 5.53 -14.53 -9.58
CA ILE A 115 6.41 -15.65 -9.96
C ILE A 115 5.74 -16.53 -10.99
N GLN A 116 6.53 -17.03 -11.94
CA GLN A 116 6.09 -17.97 -12.96
C GLN A 116 6.51 -19.42 -12.68
N GLU A 117 7.40 -19.60 -11.70
CA GLU A 117 7.87 -20.88 -11.23
C GLU A 117 7.54 -21.08 -9.75
N LYS A 118 7.46 -22.33 -9.30
CA LYS A 118 7.19 -22.62 -7.89
C LYS A 118 8.41 -22.27 -7.03
N SER A 119 8.21 -21.42 -6.02
CA SER A 119 9.22 -21.09 -5.01
C SER A 119 8.62 -21.26 -3.61
N PRO A 120 9.16 -22.15 -2.76
CA PRO A 120 8.67 -22.34 -1.39
C PRO A 120 8.98 -21.13 -0.51
N PHE A 121 9.99 -20.32 -0.85
CA PHE A 121 10.36 -19.12 -0.10
C PHE A 121 9.47 -17.90 -0.39
N LEU A 122 8.70 -17.95 -1.48
CA LEU A 122 7.77 -16.88 -1.88
C LEU A 122 6.30 -17.27 -1.68
N GLU A 123 6.04 -18.35 -0.95
CA GLU A 123 4.68 -18.81 -0.63
C GLU A 123 3.92 -17.79 0.22
N GLY A 124 2.84 -17.22 -0.36
CA GLY A 124 2.05 -16.14 0.26
C GLY A 124 2.78 -14.79 0.30
N LEU A 125 3.86 -14.62 -0.51
CA LEU A 125 4.64 -13.38 -0.66
C LEU A 125 4.72 -12.90 -2.11
N ALA A 126 4.26 -13.72 -3.07
CA ALA A 126 4.16 -13.37 -4.47
C ALA A 126 2.98 -14.08 -5.12
N CYS A 127 2.35 -13.42 -6.07
CA CYS A 127 1.31 -14.05 -6.88
C CYS A 127 1.93 -15.12 -7.79
N LYS A 128 1.36 -16.32 -7.80
CA LYS A 128 1.76 -17.41 -8.69
C LYS A 128 0.96 -17.32 -9.99
N PHE A 129 1.67 -17.19 -11.11
CA PHE A 129 1.04 -17.13 -12.41
C PHE A 129 1.82 -17.97 -13.42
N TYR A 130 1.45 -19.23 -13.58
CA TYR A 130 2.21 -20.22 -14.36
C TYR A 130 1.98 -20.17 -15.88
N ARG A 131 1.02 -19.34 -16.33
CA ARG A 131 0.78 -19.15 -17.78
C ARG A 131 1.74 -18.11 -18.33
N PHE A 132 1.96 -18.18 -19.64
CA PHE A 132 2.76 -17.18 -20.34
C PHE A 132 2.14 -15.78 -20.18
N LEU A 133 2.99 -14.78 -19.92
CA LEU A 133 2.66 -13.37 -19.91
C LEU A 133 3.67 -12.60 -20.77
N ASP A 134 3.15 -11.82 -21.71
CA ASP A 134 3.95 -10.88 -22.51
C ASP A 134 4.15 -9.57 -21.73
N PHE A 135 5.26 -9.49 -20.99
CA PHE A 135 5.57 -8.32 -20.15
C PHE A 135 5.86 -7.07 -20.99
N GLU A 136 6.33 -7.21 -22.23
CA GLU A 136 6.54 -6.05 -23.11
C GLU A 136 5.20 -5.42 -23.47
N LYS A 137 4.22 -6.22 -23.89
CA LYS A 137 2.85 -5.73 -24.15
C LYS A 137 2.20 -5.14 -22.89
N MET A 138 2.38 -5.78 -21.73
CA MET A 138 1.88 -5.27 -20.46
C MET A 138 2.50 -3.90 -20.13
N ASN A 139 3.78 -3.71 -20.39
CA ASN A 139 4.46 -2.41 -20.21
C ASN A 139 3.97 -1.36 -21.21
N LEU A 140 3.73 -1.73 -22.46
CA LEU A 140 3.14 -0.82 -23.45
C LEU A 140 1.73 -0.38 -23.03
N ALA A 141 0.89 -1.29 -22.56
CA ALA A 141 -0.44 -0.97 -22.04
C ALA A 141 -0.36 -0.09 -20.78
N ALA A 142 0.58 -0.36 -19.86
CA ALA A 142 0.74 0.42 -18.63
C ALA A 142 1.11 1.90 -18.90
N LYS A 143 1.74 2.22 -20.05
CA LYS A 143 2.03 3.61 -20.42
C LYS A 143 0.78 4.46 -20.58
N TYR A 144 -0.35 3.91 -21.01
CA TYR A 144 -1.61 4.66 -21.10
C TYR A 144 -2.11 5.16 -19.74
N LEU A 145 -1.68 4.58 -18.61
CA LEU A 145 -2.06 5.07 -17.29
C LEU A 145 -1.58 6.52 -17.03
N PHE A 146 -0.55 7.00 -17.74
CA PHE A 146 -0.07 8.38 -17.59
C PHE A 146 -0.97 9.43 -18.29
N ASP A 147 -1.77 8.99 -19.28
CA ASP A 147 -2.59 9.88 -20.11
C ASP A 147 -3.94 10.19 -19.46
N TYR A 148 -4.29 9.49 -18.37
CA TYR A 148 -5.60 9.59 -17.71
C TYR A 148 -5.50 10.04 -16.26
N GLN A 149 -6.61 10.59 -15.76
CA GLN A 149 -6.75 10.95 -14.34
C GLN A 149 -7.91 10.21 -13.69
N ASP A 150 -9.01 9.96 -14.41
CA ASP A 150 -10.18 9.25 -13.89
C ASP A 150 -10.00 7.74 -14.01
N PHE A 151 -9.83 7.09 -12.86
CA PHE A 151 -9.62 5.64 -12.75
C PHE A 151 -10.85 4.88 -12.23
N THR A 152 -12.06 5.34 -12.57
CA THR A 152 -13.33 4.71 -12.16
C THR A 152 -13.38 3.24 -12.53
N SER A 153 -12.85 2.84 -13.71
CA SER A 153 -12.80 1.42 -14.14
C SER A 153 -11.96 0.52 -13.23
N PHE A 154 -11.09 1.09 -12.39
CA PHE A 154 -10.27 0.33 -11.45
C PHE A 154 -10.65 0.55 -9.99
N SER A 155 -11.71 1.32 -9.72
CA SER A 155 -12.19 1.56 -8.36
C SER A 155 -13.19 0.49 -7.92
N LYS A 156 -13.08 0.03 -6.67
CA LYS A 156 -14.15 -0.79 -6.08
C LYS A 156 -15.46 0.01 -6.08
N LEU A 157 -16.55 -0.63 -6.51
CA LEU A 157 -17.89 -0.02 -6.50
C LEU A 157 -18.33 0.33 -5.06
N HIS A 158 -19.21 1.32 -4.95
CA HIS A 158 -19.80 1.78 -3.68
C HIS A 158 -18.76 2.21 -2.63
N THR A 159 -17.81 3.07 -3.04
CA THR A 159 -16.86 3.70 -2.12
C THR A 159 -17.20 5.18 -1.93
N ASP A 160 -17.17 5.65 -0.67
CA ASP A 160 -17.39 7.07 -0.31
C ASP A 160 -16.13 7.88 -0.65
N VAL A 161 -15.92 8.15 -1.94
CA VAL A 161 -14.84 9.03 -2.40
C VAL A 161 -15.42 10.19 -3.20
N LYS A 162 -14.88 11.40 -2.96
CA LYS A 162 -15.34 12.62 -3.66
C LYS A 162 -15.01 12.61 -5.16
N THR A 163 -13.94 11.92 -5.56
CA THR A 163 -13.46 11.82 -6.94
C THR A 163 -12.65 10.56 -7.13
N ASN A 164 -12.68 10.00 -8.35
CA ASN A 164 -11.86 8.88 -8.77
C ASN A 164 -10.56 9.32 -9.48
N ASN A 165 -10.20 10.60 -9.38
CA ASN A 165 -9.01 11.14 -10.01
C ASN A 165 -7.75 10.79 -9.22
N CYS A 166 -6.76 10.29 -9.95
CA CYS A 166 -5.41 10.01 -9.48
C CYS A 166 -4.40 10.48 -10.54
N THR A 167 -3.20 10.83 -10.12
CA THR A 167 -2.09 11.13 -11.04
C THR A 167 -1.03 10.06 -10.88
N ILE A 168 -0.75 9.32 -11.96
CA ILE A 168 0.26 8.26 -11.99
C ILE A 168 1.61 8.86 -12.34
N PHE A 169 2.64 8.52 -11.58
CA PHE A 169 4.04 8.97 -11.79
C PHE A 169 4.94 7.84 -12.28
N ARG A 170 4.60 6.57 -11.98
CA ARG A 170 5.33 5.38 -12.41
C ARG A 170 4.36 4.23 -12.61
N ALA A 171 4.56 3.41 -13.67
CA ALA A 171 3.80 2.19 -13.93
C ALA A 171 4.61 1.28 -14.86
N GLU A 172 5.34 0.29 -14.32
CA GLU A 172 6.20 -0.58 -15.13
C GLU A 172 6.46 -1.94 -14.50
N TRP A 173 6.59 -2.96 -15.33
CA TRP A 173 7.06 -4.30 -14.98
C TRP A 173 8.56 -4.41 -15.20
N GLN A 174 9.27 -4.94 -14.23
CA GLN A 174 10.70 -5.24 -14.30
C GLN A 174 10.98 -6.62 -13.70
N LYS A 175 11.87 -7.39 -14.33
CA LYS A 175 12.35 -8.65 -13.75
C LYS A 175 13.44 -8.35 -12.72
N ARG A 176 13.30 -8.90 -11.51
CA ARG A 176 14.26 -8.79 -10.41
C ARG A 176 14.56 -10.18 -9.85
N GLY A 177 15.64 -10.80 -10.33
CA GLY A 177 15.94 -12.20 -9.99
C GLY A 177 14.86 -13.14 -10.49
N GLU A 178 14.26 -13.93 -9.59
CA GLU A 178 13.19 -14.89 -9.90
C GLU A 178 11.78 -14.27 -9.97
N ILE A 179 11.61 -13.02 -9.54
CA ILE A 179 10.31 -12.35 -9.50
C ILE A 179 10.17 -11.30 -10.59
N TRP A 180 8.95 -11.16 -11.12
CA TRP A 180 8.51 -10.00 -11.86
C TRP A 180 7.85 -9.01 -10.90
N VAL A 181 8.23 -7.74 -10.99
CA VAL A 181 7.74 -6.68 -10.12
C VAL A 181 7.09 -5.58 -10.95
N PHE A 182 5.79 -5.36 -10.72
CA PHE A 182 5.12 -4.17 -11.22
C PHE A 182 5.24 -3.07 -10.18
N THR A 183 5.93 -1.99 -10.51
CA THR A 183 6.02 -0.81 -9.65
C THR A 183 5.06 0.25 -10.15
N ILE A 184 4.17 0.72 -9.27
CA ILE A 184 3.24 1.81 -9.57
C ILE A 184 3.32 2.88 -8.49
N GLN A 185 3.44 4.15 -8.91
CA GLN A 185 3.47 5.32 -8.01
C GLN A 185 2.40 6.32 -8.44
N ALA A 186 1.67 6.86 -7.46
CA ALA A 186 0.66 7.89 -7.68
C ALA A 186 0.55 8.84 -6.48
N ASN A 187 -0.10 10.00 -6.68
CA ASN A 187 -0.45 10.91 -5.59
C ASN A 187 -1.43 10.25 -4.60
N ARG A 188 -2.33 9.40 -5.10
CA ARG A 188 -3.28 8.58 -4.32
C ARG A 188 -3.70 7.35 -5.10
N PHE A 189 -4.28 6.39 -4.40
CA PHE A 189 -4.94 5.23 -5.01
C PHE A 189 -6.36 5.08 -4.50
N LEU A 190 -7.25 4.59 -5.36
CA LEU A 190 -8.59 4.16 -5.01
C LEU A 190 -8.55 2.76 -4.38
N ARG A 191 -9.61 2.38 -3.70
CA ARG A 191 -9.73 1.03 -3.14
C ARG A 191 -9.67 -0.01 -4.25
N ASP A 192 -8.83 -1.04 -4.09
CA ASP A 192 -8.59 -2.14 -5.03
C ASP A 192 -7.92 -1.74 -6.36
N MET A 193 -7.59 -0.46 -6.56
CA MET A 193 -7.13 0.08 -7.85
C MET A 193 -5.91 -0.64 -8.41
N VAL A 194 -4.85 -0.81 -7.62
CA VAL A 194 -3.61 -1.43 -8.10
C VAL A 194 -3.87 -2.88 -8.53
N ARG A 195 -4.63 -3.64 -7.75
CA ARG A 195 -4.97 -5.03 -8.06
C ARG A 195 -5.84 -5.15 -9.30
N ALA A 196 -6.78 -4.23 -9.51
CA ALA A 196 -7.62 -4.17 -10.71
C ALA A 196 -6.80 -3.83 -11.97
N ILE A 197 -5.86 -2.88 -11.87
CA ILE A 197 -4.91 -2.55 -12.95
C ILE A 197 -4.08 -3.79 -13.31
N VAL A 198 -3.44 -4.43 -12.31
CA VAL A 198 -2.60 -5.61 -12.53
C VAL A 198 -3.40 -6.76 -13.14
N GLY A 199 -4.60 -7.04 -12.63
CA GLY A 199 -5.45 -8.10 -13.17
C GLY A 199 -5.89 -7.83 -14.62
N THR A 200 -6.09 -6.56 -15.00
CA THR A 200 -6.39 -6.16 -16.36
C THR A 200 -5.15 -6.27 -17.26
N LEU A 201 -3.97 -5.89 -16.76
CA LEU A 201 -2.70 -6.09 -17.45
C LEU A 201 -2.42 -7.58 -17.71
N PHE A 202 -2.82 -8.49 -16.81
CA PHE A 202 -2.70 -9.93 -17.05
C PHE A 202 -3.49 -10.36 -18.30
N LEU A 203 -4.69 -9.79 -18.54
CA LEU A 203 -5.44 -10.09 -19.77
C LEU A 203 -4.70 -9.64 -21.02
N VAL A 204 -4.00 -8.50 -20.97
CA VAL A 204 -3.12 -8.04 -22.07
C VAL A 204 -1.96 -9.02 -22.26
N GLY A 205 -1.26 -9.39 -21.17
CA GLY A 205 -0.12 -10.31 -21.21
C GLY A 205 -0.46 -11.72 -21.70
N GLU A 206 -1.70 -12.19 -21.45
CA GLU A 206 -2.25 -13.45 -21.98
C GLU A 206 -2.76 -13.32 -23.42
N ASN A 207 -2.68 -12.14 -24.05
CA ASN A 207 -3.28 -11.83 -25.37
C ASN A 207 -4.81 -12.02 -25.42
N LYS A 208 -5.52 -11.93 -24.28
CA LYS A 208 -6.99 -12.01 -24.21
C LYS A 208 -7.67 -10.71 -24.60
N ILE A 209 -6.98 -9.60 -24.38
CA ILE A 209 -7.39 -8.26 -24.83
C ILE A 209 -6.18 -7.58 -25.49
N SER A 210 -6.44 -6.66 -26.41
CA SER A 210 -5.40 -5.83 -27.03
C SER A 210 -4.97 -4.69 -26.12
N ILE A 211 -3.87 -4.03 -26.47
CA ILE A 211 -3.41 -2.79 -25.80
C ILE A 211 -4.47 -1.67 -25.96
N ASP A 212 -5.12 -1.58 -27.11
CA ASP A 212 -6.20 -0.63 -27.36
C ASP A 212 -7.46 -0.92 -26.54
N ASP A 213 -7.77 -2.20 -26.27
CA ASP A 213 -8.88 -2.57 -25.39
C ASP A 213 -8.58 -2.17 -23.94
N PHE A 214 -7.33 -2.29 -23.47
CA PHE A 214 -6.93 -1.79 -22.16
C PHE A 214 -7.20 -0.27 -22.04
N ARG A 215 -6.87 0.50 -23.09
CA ARG A 215 -7.16 1.93 -23.15
C ARG A 215 -8.66 2.18 -23.10
N LYS A 216 -9.48 1.50 -23.91
CA LYS A 216 -10.94 1.62 -23.91
C LYS A 216 -11.54 1.32 -22.54
N ILE A 217 -11.03 0.31 -21.83
CA ILE A 217 -11.46 -0.01 -20.45
C ILE A 217 -11.31 1.20 -19.52
N ILE A 218 -10.22 1.97 -19.63
CA ILE A 218 -10.04 3.19 -18.83
C ILE A 218 -11.10 4.22 -19.21
N GLU A 219 -11.30 4.44 -20.51
CA GLU A 219 -12.22 5.45 -21.07
C GLU A 219 -13.70 5.17 -20.74
N GLU A 220 -14.09 3.89 -20.68
CA GLU A 220 -15.47 3.48 -20.37
C GLU A 220 -15.90 3.76 -18.93
N LYS A 221 -14.98 4.03 -18.00
CA LYS A 221 -15.24 4.31 -16.58
C LYS A 221 -16.17 3.29 -15.92
N ASN A 222 -16.02 2.03 -16.28
CA ASN A 222 -16.85 0.92 -15.85
C ASN A 222 -16.03 -0.21 -15.25
N ARG A 223 -16.14 -0.43 -13.93
CA ARG A 223 -15.41 -1.50 -13.21
C ARG A 223 -15.69 -2.90 -13.77
N CYS A 224 -16.89 -3.14 -14.29
CA CYS A 224 -17.28 -4.45 -14.83
C CYS A 224 -16.55 -4.80 -16.13
N LYS A 225 -15.95 -3.83 -16.80
CA LYS A 225 -15.15 -4.05 -18.03
C LYS A 225 -13.68 -4.36 -17.73
N ALA A 226 -13.18 -3.95 -16.58
CA ALA A 226 -11.83 -4.28 -16.15
C ALA A 226 -11.71 -5.74 -15.72
N GLY A 227 -10.49 -6.28 -15.77
CA GLY A 227 -10.19 -7.62 -15.28
C GLY A 227 -10.47 -7.80 -13.79
N SER A 228 -10.56 -9.06 -13.36
CA SER A 228 -10.63 -9.41 -11.94
C SER A 228 -9.42 -8.86 -11.20
N SER A 229 -9.63 -8.45 -9.95
CA SER A 229 -8.52 -7.98 -9.12
C SER A 229 -7.49 -9.07 -8.89
N ALA A 230 -6.23 -8.77 -9.16
CA ALA A 230 -5.12 -9.70 -8.93
C ALA A 230 -5.03 -10.14 -7.45
N PRO A 231 -4.52 -11.33 -7.12
CA PRO A 231 -4.38 -11.83 -5.75
C PRO A 231 -3.66 -10.83 -4.83
N SER A 232 -4.11 -10.72 -3.58
CA SER A 232 -3.57 -9.74 -2.63
C SER A 232 -2.15 -10.05 -2.15
N GLU A 233 -1.79 -11.34 -2.13
CA GLU A 233 -0.49 -11.84 -1.65
C GLU A 233 0.73 -11.34 -2.45
N GLY A 234 0.49 -10.80 -3.65
CA GLY A 234 1.54 -10.18 -4.45
C GLY A 234 1.70 -8.67 -4.19
N LEU A 235 0.77 -8.03 -3.49
CA LEU A 235 0.75 -6.56 -3.37
C LEU A 235 1.45 -6.06 -2.11
N TYR A 236 2.33 -5.08 -2.29
CA TYR A 236 3.10 -4.42 -1.23
C TYR A 236 2.97 -2.89 -1.33
N LEU A 237 2.62 -2.24 -0.24
CA LEU A 237 2.89 -0.81 -0.08
C LEU A 237 4.37 -0.67 0.29
N VAL A 238 5.16 0.01 -0.55
CA VAL A 238 6.63 0.04 -0.39
C VAL A 238 7.17 1.40 -0.01
N ASP A 239 6.44 2.48 -0.32
CA ASP A 239 6.88 3.82 0.01
C ASP A 239 5.73 4.81 0.15
N ILE A 240 5.92 5.83 1.01
CA ILE A 240 5.01 6.95 1.21
C ILE A 240 5.86 8.20 1.38
N GLU A 241 5.68 9.17 0.48
CA GLU A 241 6.41 10.43 0.50
C GLU A 241 5.57 11.54 1.16
N TYR A 242 6.25 12.40 1.91
CA TYR A 242 5.68 13.59 2.56
C TYR A 242 6.52 14.82 2.21
N ASN A 243 5.90 15.99 2.20
CA ASN A 243 6.64 17.25 2.13
C ASN A 243 7.38 17.50 3.46
N ASN A 244 8.53 18.17 3.39
CA ASN A 244 9.33 18.51 4.59
C ASN A 244 8.57 19.35 5.61
N GLU A 245 7.54 20.08 5.18
CA GLU A 245 6.69 20.89 6.05
C GLU A 245 5.94 20.09 7.13
N VAL A 246 5.76 18.78 6.95
CA VAL A 246 5.12 17.88 7.92
C VAL A 246 6.02 17.69 9.16
N PHE A 247 7.32 17.71 8.93
CA PHE A 247 8.33 17.50 9.93
C PHE A 247 8.69 18.88 10.56
N GLY A 248 8.71 18.98 11.88
CA GLY A 248 9.28 20.13 12.57
C GLY A 248 10.74 20.36 12.17
N ASN A 249 11.51 21.17 12.83
CA ASN A 249 12.89 21.54 12.47
C ASN A 249 13.74 20.38 11.91
N GLU A 250 14.57 20.69 10.91
CA GLU A 250 15.40 19.79 10.06
C GLU A 250 16.38 18.83 10.80
N GLU A 251 16.46 18.85 12.13
CA GLU A 251 17.44 18.09 12.91
C GLU A 251 17.14 16.58 13.04
N ASN A 252 15.99 16.08 12.58
CA ASN A 252 15.57 14.69 12.75
C ASN A 252 15.82 13.78 11.52
N PHE A 253 16.58 14.21 10.53
CA PHE A 253 16.82 13.49 9.27
C PHE A 253 18.22 12.86 9.11
N LYS A 254 18.92 12.56 10.20
CA LYS A 254 20.17 11.77 10.10
C LYS A 254 20.02 10.38 10.67
#